data_45bb8335ca146de99bb82c3ce1a81846
#
_entry.id   45bb8335ca146de99bb82c3ce1a81846
#
_cell.length_a   1.000
_cell.length_b   1.000
_cell.length_c   1.000
_cell.angle_alpha   90.00
_cell.angle_beta   90.00
_cell.angle_gamma   90.00
#
_symmetry.space_group_name_H-M   'P 1'
#
loop_
_entity.id
_entity.type
_entity.pdbx_description
1 polymer ?
#
loop_
_entity_poly.entity_id
_entity_poly.type
_entity_poly.pdbx_seq_one_letter_code
_entity_poly.pdbx_strand_id
1 'polypeptide(L)'
;MHAGSSERGSILLLVVWIVAAMAVLSAMLSLRARVFLRSQAYVNARTSGFLELEGGVQRAFYDILQLPTRKDLSPAQRHQSVFNYEIGGEKVKVTRIPVTSKLSIQKVRQDVWREIFMKYDKTEEEANDIIASIQDWVDKDNLLHPGGAEDDYYQGRSFPYYPHNGKIEDIRELLLIKGIDEEMFYGSDKYPALTDFFTVRDAGDKLDINSASRALIQTMMKTTDEETDAILAAREKQPFETMSDLANLVSPNSFNNATRYFTTTPNADIMTLRATILRGKQTLAVEETFQVKGRTIKWLERQEWTY
;
A
#
# COMPACT_ATOMS: atom_id res chain seq x y z
N MET A 1 2.65 -74.51 50.23
CA MET A 1 3.57 -73.93 49.20
C MET A 1 2.79 -73.46 48.04
N HIS A 2 2.43 -72.19 48.01
CA HIS A 2 1.88 -71.47 46.79
C HIS A 2 2.24 -69.98 46.91
N ALA A 3 3.46 -69.66 46.53
CA ALA A 3 3.94 -68.28 46.47
C ALA A 3 4.66 -68.05 45.12
N GLY A 4 3.98 -68.27 43.99
CA GLY A 4 4.60 -68.15 42.68
C GLY A 4 3.77 -67.47 41.61
N SER A 5 2.51 -67.15 41.85
CA SER A 5 1.59 -66.56 40.82
C SER A 5 1.47 -65.05 40.86
N SER A 6 1.78 -64.40 41.99
CA SER A 6 1.63 -62.93 42.16
C SER A 6 2.75 -62.13 41.50
N GLU A 7 4.00 -62.65 41.50
CA GLU A 7 5.14 -61.96 40.92
C GLU A 7 5.07 -61.88 39.33
N ARG A 8 4.57 -62.94 38.69
CA ARG A 8 4.44 -62.96 37.21
C ARG A 8 3.39 -61.96 36.69
N GLY A 9 2.32 -61.75 37.45
CA GLY A 9 1.29 -60.75 37.11
C GLY A 9 1.80 -59.32 37.23
N SER A 10 2.64 -59.04 38.23
CA SER A 10 3.25 -57.71 38.45
C SER A 10 4.24 -57.33 37.35
N ILE A 11 5.06 -58.28 36.89
CA ILE A 11 6.02 -58.07 35.80
C ILE A 11 5.27 -57.76 34.47
N LEU A 12 4.19 -58.47 34.16
CA LEU A 12 3.40 -58.22 32.96
C LEU A 12 2.78 -56.83 32.95
N LEU A 13 2.23 -56.38 34.10
CA LEU A 13 1.70 -55.02 34.24
C LEU A 13 2.79 -53.97 34.03
N LEU A 14 3.98 -54.16 34.59
CA LEU A 14 5.10 -53.24 34.41
C LEU A 14 5.53 -53.13 32.93
N VAL A 15 5.61 -54.25 32.20
CA VAL A 15 5.94 -54.27 30.78
C VAL A 15 4.86 -53.53 29.96
N VAL A 16 3.59 -53.74 30.26
CA VAL A 16 2.48 -53.03 29.58
C VAL A 16 2.57 -51.53 29.82
N TRP A 17 2.87 -51.09 31.05
CA TRP A 17 3.09 -49.67 31.35
C TRP A 17 4.27 -49.07 30.63
N ILE A 18 5.39 -49.78 30.52
CA ILE A 18 6.58 -49.32 29.77
C ILE A 18 6.23 -49.19 28.27
N VAL A 19 5.56 -50.16 27.69
CA VAL A 19 5.13 -50.11 26.26
C VAL A 19 4.16 -48.97 26.03
N ALA A 20 3.20 -48.78 26.94
CA ALA A 20 2.25 -47.63 26.84
C ALA A 20 2.99 -46.30 26.95
N ALA A 21 3.92 -46.15 27.89
CA ALA A 21 4.72 -44.93 28.03
C ALA A 21 5.58 -44.65 26.78
N MET A 22 6.20 -45.70 26.21
CA MET A 22 6.99 -45.57 24.97
C MET A 22 6.10 -45.18 23.77
N ALA A 23 4.88 -45.73 23.67
CA ALA A 23 3.93 -45.36 22.62
C ALA A 23 3.50 -43.88 22.73
N VAL A 24 3.23 -43.40 23.96
CA VAL A 24 2.88 -41.99 24.20
C VAL A 24 4.05 -41.07 23.85
N LEU A 25 5.27 -41.43 24.30
CA LEU A 25 6.48 -40.67 23.97
C LEU A 25 6.73 -40.59 22.44
N SER A 26 6.57 -41.71 21.73
CA SER A 26 6.71 -41.77 20.28
C SER A 26 5.66 -40.90 19.56
N ALA A 27 4.41 -40.94 20.04
CA ALA A 27 3.36 -40.09 19.54
C ALA A 27 3.66 -38.60 19.75
N MET A 28 4.11 -38.21 20.93
CA MET A 28 4.49 -36.82 21.25
C MET A 28 5.67 -36.35 20.40
N LEU A 29 6.70 -37.18 20.17
CA LEU A 29 7.83 -36.86 19.33
C LEU A 29 7.38 -36.66 17.86
N SER A 30 6.52 -37.56 17.38
CA SER A 30 5.96 -37.46 16.02
C SER A 30 5.15 -36.17 15.82
N LEU A 31 4.32 -35.77 16.79
CA LEU A 31 3.57 -34.52 16.75
C LEU A 31 4.50 -33.30 16.74
N ARG A 32 5.49 -33.27 17.62
CA ARG A 32 6.50 -32.18 17.65
C ARG A 32 7.26 -32.07 16.34
N ALA A 33 7.72 -33.20 15.80
CA ALA A 33 8.42 -33.23 14.51
C ALA A 33 7.55 -32.70 13.36
N ARG A 34 6.26 -33.07 13.32
CA ARG A 34 5.32 -32.56 12.30
C ARG A 34 5.11 -31.05 12.42
N VAL A 35 4.93 -30.53 13.65
CA VAL A 35 4.78 -29.10 13.89
C VAL A 35 6.04 -28.35 13.47
N PHE A 36 7.22 -28.84 13.87
CA PHE A 36 8.50 -28.25 13.50
C PHE A 36 8.71 -28.22 11.98
N LEU A 37 8.49 -29.33 11.29
CA LEU A 37 8.63 -29.41 9.83
C LEU A 37 7.65 -28.46 9.09
N ARG A 38 6.40 -28.37 9.56
CA ARG A 38 5.43 -27.42 9.01
C ARG A 38 5.86 -25.97 9.23
N SER A 39 6.35 -25.64 10.42
CA SER A 39 6.86 -24.30 10.73
C SER A 39 8.05 -23.95 9.84
N GLN A 40 9.02 -24.88 9.68
CA GLN A 40 10.17 -24.67 8.80
C GLN A 40 9.75 -24.51 7.32
N ALA A 41 8.83 -25.35 6.84
CA ALA A 41 8.30 -25.23 5.49
C ALA A 41 7.63 -23.87 5.24
N TYR A 42 6.85 -23.39 6.22
CA TYR A 42 6.22 -22.08 6.15
C TYR A 42 7.24 -20.93 6.11
N VAL A 43 8.23 -20.95 7.01
CA VAL A 43 9.29 -19.92 7.04
C VAL A 43 10.08 -19.93 5.72
N ASN A 44 10.48 -21.11 5.24
CA ASN A 44 11.22 -21.22 3.98
C ASN A 44 10.39 -20.72 2.80
N ALA A 45 9.11 -21.08 2.72
CA ALA A 45 8.21 -20.63 1.66
C ALA A 45 8.04 -19.11 1.68
N ARG A 46 7.92 -18.51 2.88
CA ARG A 46 7.82 -17.06 3.03
C ARG A 46 9.12 -16.37 2.61
N THR A 47 10.27 -16.86 3.10
CA THR A 47 11.57 -16.28 2.77
C THR A 47 11.86 -16.35 1.28
N SER A 48 11.64 -17.52 0.63
CA SER A 48 11.82 -17.62 -0.82
C SER A 48 10.88 -16.70 -1.58
N GLY A 49 9.63 -16.54 -1.12
CA GLY A 49 8.68 -15.60 -1.71
C GLY A 49 9.17 -14.15 -1.70
N PHE A 50 9.72 -13.69 -0.60
CA PHE A 50 10.29 -12.36 -0.52
C PHE A 50 11.54 -12.19 -1.38
N LEU A 51 12.40 -13.19 -1.48
CA LEU A 51 13.56 -13.17 -2.39
C LEU A 51 13.13 -13.09 -3.86
N GLU A 52 12.09 -13.80 -4.26
CA GLU A 52 11.53 -13.76 -5.61
C GLU A 52 10.90 -12.39 -5.91
N LEU A 53 10.19 -11.80 -4.95
CA LEU A 53 9.65 -10.44 -5.06
C LEU A 53 10.77 -9.41 -5.23
N GLU A 54 11.82 -9.52 -4.44
CA GLU A 54 13.01 -8.67 -4.55
C GLU A 54 13.67 -8.81 -5.92
N GLY A 55 13.86 -10.05 -6.40
CA GLY A 55 14.34 -10.31 -7.75
C GLY A 55 13.47 -9.66 -8.82
N GLY A 56 12.13 -9.69 -8.66
CA GLY A 56 11.19 -9.01 -9.53
C GLY A 56 11.35 -7.49 -9.51
N VAL A 57 11.48 -6.88 -8.32
CA VAL A 57 11.73 -5.44 -8.17
C VAL A 57 13.04 -5.04 -8.85
N GLN A 58 14.14 -5.76 -8.60
CA GLN A 58 15.44 -5.46 -9.20
C GLN A 58 15.40 -5.56 -10.73
N ARG A 59 14.69 -6.57 -11.25
CA ARG A 59 14.51 -6.73 -12.70
C ARG A 59 13.68 -5.58 -13.29
N ALA A 60 12.56 -5.25 -12.67
CA ALA A 60 11.71 -4.14 -13.12
C ALA A 60 12.46 -2.82 -13.07
N PHE A 61 13.22 -2.60 -12.00
CA PHE A 61 14.05 -1.41 -11.85
C PHE A 61 15.05 -1.26 -12.99
N TYR A 62 15.79 -2.34 -13.32
CA TYR A 62 16.70 -2.33 -14.44
C TYR A 62 15.99 -2.03 -15.76
N ASP A 63 14.86 -2.68 -16.03
CA ASP A 63 14.09 -2.48 -17.25
C ASP A 63 13.58 -1.03 -17.35
N ILE A 64 13.04 -0.47 -16.27
CA ILE A 64 12.54 0.93 -16.20
C ILE A 64 13.65 1.93 -16.51
N LEU A 65 14.85 1.74 -16.00
CA LEU A 65 15.99 2.62 -16.29
C LEU A 65 16.40 2.61 -17.77
N GLN A 66 16.12 1.51 -18.47
CA GLN A 66 16.42 1.36 -19.89
C GLN A 66 15.32 1.97 -20.80
N LEU A 67 14.07 2.04 -20.33
CA LEU A 67 12.92 2.48 -21.14
C LEU A 67 13.13 3.83 -21.85
N PRO A 68 13.69 4.89 -21.22
CA PRO A 68 13.89 6.17 -21.88
C PRO A 68 14.86 6.12 -23.06
N THR A 69 15.81 5.19 -23.07
CA THR A 69 16.84 5.04 -24.09
C THR A 69 16.43 4.11 -25.23
N ARG A 70 15.36 3.34 -25.06
CA ARG A 70 14.84 2.35 -26.00
C ARG A 70 13.98 3.02 -27.07
N LYS A 71 14.63 3.42 -28.17
CA LYS A 71 13.94 4.03 -29.33
C LYS A 71 13.10 3.05 -30.16
N ASP A 72 13.33 1.77 -29.99
CA ASP A 72 12.60 0.66 -30.63
C ASP A 72 11.22 0.41 -29.98
N LEU A 73 10.96 0.97 -28.79
CA LEU A 73 9.68 0.83 -28.09
C LEU A 73 8.69 1.93 -28.47
N SER A 74 7.42 1.55 -28.56
CA SER A 74 6.32 2.52 -28.71
C SER A 74 6.19 3.39 -27.45
N PRO A 75 5.54 4.56 -27.52
CA PRO A 75 5.25 5.37 -26.33
C PRO A 75 4.55 4.58 -25.21
N ALA A 76 3.55 3.75 -25.55
CA ALA A 76 2.85 2.90 -24.62
C ALA A 76 3.80 1.94 -23.87
N GLN A 77 4.74 1.32 -24.56
CA GLN A 77 5.73 0.44 -23.95
C GLN A 77 6.70 1.20 -23.05
N ARG A 78 7.09 2.43 -23.41
CA ARG A 78 7.96 3.28 -22.58
C ARG A 78 7.28 3.78 -21.29
N HIS A 79 5.96 3.93 -21.32
CA HIS A 79 5.14 4.33 -20.15
C HIS A 79 4.55 3.14 -19.40
N GLN A 80 4.98 1.90 -19.72
CA GLN A 80 4.51 0.70 -19.05
C GLN A 80 4.62 0.83 -17.53
N SER A 81 3.50 0.58 -16.85
CA SER A 81 3.40 0.62 -15.39
C SER A 81 3.36 -0.77 -14.75
N VAL A 82 3.07 -1.82 -15.53
CA VAL A 82 2.94 -3.19 -15.04
C VAL A 82 3.91 -4.10 -15.78
N PHE A 83 4.71 -4.83 -15.02
CA PHE A 83 5.70 -5.80 -15.51
C PHE A 83 5.38 -7.17 -14.95
N ASN A 84 5.51 -8.20 -15.74
CA ASN A 84 5.30 -9.59 -15.32
C ASN A 84 6.59 -10.36 -15.58
N TYR A 85 7.11 -11.00 -14.54
CA TYR A 85 8.34 -11.78 -14.59
C TYR A 85 8.10 -13.20 -14.09
N GLU A 86 8.94 -14.11 -14.50
CA GLU A 86 9.06 -15.44 -13.91
C GLU A 86 10.39 -15.48 -13.13
N ILE A 87 10.30 -15.54 -11.81
CA ILE A 87 11.44 -15.52 -10.89
C ILE A 87 11.33 -16.76 -9.99
N GLY A 88 12.36 -17.63 -10.02
CA GLY A 88 12.34 -18.84 -9.21
C GLY A 88 11.21 -19.83 -9.54
N GLY A 89 10.61 -19.72 -10.73
CA GLY A 89 9.44 -20.52 -11.15
C GLY A 89 8.09 -19.93 -10.76
N GLU A 90 8.07 -18.76 -10.14
CA GLU A 90 6.86 -18.05 -9.72
C GLU A 90 6.58 -16.83 -10.60
N LYS A 91 5.30 -16.50 -10.78
CA LYS A 91 4.87 -15.31 -11.53
C LYS A 91 4.85 -14.10 -10.62
N VAL A 92 5.82 -13.22 -10.79
CA VAL A 92 5.93 -11.95 -10.04
C VAL A 92 5.36 -10.82 -10.90
N LYS A 93 4.32 -10.16 -10.39
CA LYS A 93 3.79 -8.94 -10.99
C LYS A 93 4.41 -7.74 -10.29
N VAL A 94 5.04 -6.84 -11.06
CA VAL A 94 5.59 -5.59 -10.52
C VAL A 94 4.84 -4.41 -11.10
N THR A 95 4.34 -3.54 -10.22
CA THR A 95 3.64 -2.31 -10.59
C THR A 95 4.51 -1.10 -10.25
N ARG A 96 4.76 -0.26 -11.23
CA ARG A 96 5.42 1.04 -11.06
C ARG A 96 4.39 2.09 -10.66
N ILE A 97 4.62 2.75 -9.52
CA ILE A 97 3.77 3.81 -8.97
C ILE A 97 4.62 5.07 -8.86
N PRO A 98 4.51 6.02 -9.80
CA PRO A 98 5.21 7.31 -9.69
C PRO A 98 4.68 8.09 -8.49
N VAL A 99 5.53 8.84 -7.81
CA VAL A 99 5.10 9.72 -6.71
C VAL A 99 4.07 10.75 -7.20
N THR A 100 4.15 11.18 -8.44
CA THR A 100 3.22 12.10 -9.11
C THR A 100 1.85 11.51 -9.40
N SER A 101 1.61 10.22 -9.11
CA SER A 101 0.27 9.63 -9.14
C SER A 101 -0.61 10.07 -7.97
N LYS A 102 -0.04 10.75 -6.97
CA LYS A 102 -0.70 11.18 -5.72
C LYS A 102 -0.38 12.63 -5.39
N LEU A 103 -1.24 13.25 -4.59
CA LEU A 103 -1.02 14.58 -4.03
C LEU A 103 0.01 14.54 -2.90
N SER A 104 0.94 15.48 -2.89
CA SER A 104 1.80 15.69 -1.72
C SER A 104 0.96 16.24 -0.57
N ILE A 105 0.80 15.46 0.51
CA ILE A 105 -0.05 15.82 1.65
C ILE A 105 0.32 17.18 2.26
N GLN A 106 1.60 17.55 2.19
CA GLN A 106 2.12 18.82 2.71
C GLN A 106 1.69 20.04 1.89
N LYS A 107 1.21 19.84 0.66
CA LYS A 107 0.88 20.91 -0.30
C LYS A 107 -0.62 20.96 -0.62
N VAL A 108 -1.44 20.13 0.01
CA VAL A 108 -2.86 20.04 -0.27
C VAL A 108 -3.57 21.28 0.29
N ARG A 109 -4.32 21.96 -0.55
CA ARG A 109 -5.12 23.13 -0.18
C ARG A 109 -6.41 22.69 0.53
N GLN A 110 -6.95 23.54 1.39
CA GLN A 110 -8.19 23.26 2.15
C GLN A 110 -9.39 22.92 1.25
N ASP A 111 -9.53 23.61 0.11
CA ASP A 111 -10.61 23.33 -0.84
C ASP A 111 -10.51 21.92 -1.43
N VAL A 112 -9.30 21.42 -1.69
CA VAL A 112 -9.05 20.04 -2.17
C VAL A 112 -9.33 19.02 -1.06
N TRP A 113 -8.90 19.29 0.17
CA TRP A 113 -9.23 18.46 1.32
C TRP A 113 -10.75 18.31 1.49
N ARG A 114 -11.48 19.43 1.44
CA ARG A 114 -12.95 19.42 1.55
C ARG A 114 -13.59 18.56 0.47
N GLU A 115 -13.18 18.70 -0.80
CA GLU A 115 -13.69 17.91 -1.90
C GLU A 115 -13.42 16.39 -1.71
N ILE A 116 -12.28 16.05 -1.11
CA ILE A 116 -11.96 14.66 -0.81
C ILE A 116 -12.85 14.14 0.32
N PHE A 117 -13.00 14.88 1.44
CA PHE A 117 -13.81 14.43 2.57
C PHE A 117 -15.30 14.34 2.24
N MET A 118 -15.81 15.19 1.36
CA MET A 118 -17.19 15.10 0.85
C MET A 118 -17.49 13.77 0.12
N LYS A 119 -16.47 13.03 -0.33
CA LYS A 119 -16.66 11.70 -0.92
C LYS A 119 -17.01 10.61 0.12
N TYR A 120 -16.85 10.88 1.40
CA TYR A 120 -17.14 9.97 2.49
C TYR A 120 -18.47 10.28 3.18
N ASP A 121 -19.42 10.87 2.45
CA ASP A 121 -20.73 11.32 2.94
C ASP A 121 -20.65 12.27 4.16
N LYS A 122 -19.52 12.97 4.31
CA LYS A 122 -19.35 13.98 5.35
C LYS A 122 -20.08 15.27 4.96
N THR A 123 -20.67 15.92 5.95
CA THR A 123 -21.18 17.28 5.78
C THR A 123 -20.03 18.27 5.61
N GLU A 124 -20.33 19.47 5.12
CA GLU A 124 -19.31 20.52 5.01
C GLU A 124 -18.69 20.89 6.37
N GLU A 125 -19.50 20.87 7.44
CA GLU A 125 -19.04 21.12 8.82
C GLU A 125 -18.07 20.01 9.27
N GLU A 126 -18.45 18.72 9.13
CA GLU A 126 -17.58 17.60 9.49
C GLU A 126 -16.27 17.59 8.67
N ALA A 127 -16.33 17.93 7.40
CA ALA A 127 -15.14 18.05 6.56
C ALA A 127 -14.22 19.18 7.05
N ASN A 128 -14.78 20.31 7.44
CA ASN A 128 -14.02 21.43 8.00
C ASN A 128 -13.40 21.08 9.36
N ASP A 129 -14.09 20.33 10.22
CA ASP A 129 -13.56 19.85 11.51
C ASP A 129 -12.36 18.92 11.30
N ILE A 130 -12.42 18.02 10.33
CA ILE A 130 -11.28 17.14 9.97
C ILE A 130 -10.11 17.99 9.46
N ILE A 131 -10.37 18.96 8.60
CA ILE A 131 -9.34 19.88 8.07
C ILE A 131 -8.69 20.68 9.20
N ALA A 132 -9.49 21.21 10.15
CA ALA A 132 -8.99 21.91 11.33
C ALA A 132 -8.10 20.97 12.19
N SER A 133 -8.54 19.71 12.37
CA SER A 133 -7.76 18.71 13.11
C SER A 133 -6.43 18.34 12.42
N ILE A 134 -6.39 18.35 11.07
CA ILE A 134 -5.14 18.18 10.32
C ILE A 134 -4.22 19.39 10.48
N GLN A 135 -4.79 20.61 10.56
CA GLN A 135 -4.00 21.83 10.78
C GLN A 135 -3.37 21.84 12.16
N ASP A 136 -4.15 21.52 13.21
CA ASP A 136 -3.66 21.39 14.59
C ASP A 136 -2.61 20.26 14.71
N TRP A 137 -2.77 19.16 13.94
CA TRP A 137 -1.79 18.06 13.93
C TRP A 137 -0.43 18.47 13.41
N VAL A 138 -0.36 19.42 12.46
CA VAL A 138 0.88 19.76 11.75
C VAL A 138 1.49 21.09 12.19
N ASP A 139 0.76 21.99 12.83
CA ASP A 139 1.33 23.24 13.32
C ASP A 139 2.16 23.01 14.60
N LYS A 140 2.76 24.05 15.14
CA LYS A 140 3.72 23.93 16.24
C LYS A 140 3.22 24.49 17.55
N ASP A 141 2.06 25.14 17.51
CA ASP A 141 1.48 25.69 18.72
C ASP A 141 0.36 24.79 19.26
N ASN A 142 -0.30 25.19 20.32
CA ASN A 142 -1.39 24.43 20.93
C ASN A 142 -2.67 25.30 20.93
N LEU A 143 -2.86 26.09 19.86
CA LEU A 143 -4.02 26.95 19.69
C LEU A 143 -5.07 26.24 18.84
N LEU A 144 -6.10 25.76 19.51
CA LEU A 144 -7.19 25.00 18.89
C LEU A 144 -7.90 25.77 17.77
N HIS A 145 -7.85 25.25 16.55
CA HIS A 145 -8.72 25.71 15.48
C HIS A 145 -10.19 25.31 15.77
N PRO A 146 -11.17 26.12 15.37
CA PRO A 146 -12.58 25.75 15.54
C PRO A 146 -12.89 24.40 14.88
N GLY A 147 -13.37 23.43 15.67
CA GLY A 147 -13.62 22.06 15.23
C GLY A 147 -12.40 21.13 15.25
N GLY A 148 -11.20 21.66 15.44
CA GLY A 148 -9.94 20.93 15.45
C GLY A 148 -9.66 20.07 16.69
N ALA A 149 -8.41 19.70 16.91
CA ALA A 149 -7.99 18.86 18.04
C ALA A 149 -6.52 19.09 18.40
N GLU A 150 -6.29 19.41 19.65
CA GLU A 150 -4.97 19.63 20.25
C GLU A 150 -4.68 18.66 21.39
N ASP A 151 -3.64 18.91 22.18
CA ASP A 151 -3.18 18.09 23.29
C ASP A 151 -4.32 17.58 24.17
N ASP A 152 -5.24 18.45 24.59
CA ASP A 152 -6.34 18.09 25.48
C ASP A 152 -7.22 16.98 24.90
N TYR A 153 -7.47 17.03 23.59
CA TYR A 153 -8.26 16.00 22.90
C TYR A 153 -7.51 14.66 22.87
N TYR A 154 -6.24 14.65 22.44
CA TYR A 154 -5.48 13.44 22.24
C TYR A 154 -5.06 12.79 23.57
N GLN A 155 -4.79 13.58 24.60
CA GLN A 155 -4.50 13.09 25.94
C GLN A 155 -5.74 12.52 26.65
N GLY A 156 -6.94 12.95 26.28
CA GLY A 156 -8.21 12.42 26.79
C GLY A 156 -8.62 11.07 26.21
N ARG A 157 -7.89 10.49 25.26
CA ARG A 157 -8.22 9.22 24.62
C ARG A 157 -7.86 8.02 25.52
N SER A 158 -8.47 6.85 25.23
CA SER A 158 -8.18 5.59 25.95
C SER A 158 -6.69 5.18 25.88
N PHE A 159 -6.01 5.53 24.79
CA PHE A 159 -4.57 5.42 24.62
C PHE A 159 -4.04 6.83 24.34
N PRO A 160 -3.58 7.56 25.36
CA PRO A 160 -3.14 8.93 25.21
C PRO A 160 -1.89 9.06 24.33
N TYR A 161 -1.87 10.08 23.48
CA TYR A 161 -0.72 10.48 22.66
C TYR A 161 -0.77 12.01 22.43
N TYR A 162 0.27 12.56 21.85
CA TYR A 162 0.35 13.96 21.47
C TYR A 162 0.20 14.12 19.96
N PRO A 163 -0.33 15.25 19.46
CA PRO A 163 -0.25 15.56 18.03
C PRO A 163 1.22 15.66 17.61
N HIS A 164 1.51 15.47 16.32
CA HIS A 164 2.89 15.47 15.83
C HIS A 164 3.54 16.85 15.91
N ASN A 165 2.74 17.93 15.81
CA ASN A 165 3.19 19.33 15.79
C ASN A 165 4.30 19.56 14.74
N GLY A 166 4.14 18.91 13.58
CA GLY A 166 5.09 18.91 12.50
C GLY A 166 4.53 18.32 11.21
N LYS A 167 5.38 18.21 10.21
CA LYS A 167 4.99 17.62 8.93
C LYS A 167 4.63 16.15 9.10
N ILE A 168 3.57 15.71 8.45
CA ILE A 168 3.21 14.28 8.37
C ILE A 168 4.33 13.54 7.65
N GLU A 169 5.03 12.67 8.34
CA GLU A 169 6.16 11.91 7.81
C GLU A 169 5.78 10.49 7.38
N ASP A 170 4.73 9.93 8.00
CA ASP A 170 4.13 8.65 7.65
C ASP A 170 2.65 8.83 7.33
N ILE A 171 2.19 8.29 6.21
CA ILE A 171 0.77 8.40 5.80
C ILE A 171 -0.18 7.80 6.84
N ARG A 172 0.28 6.84 7.66
CA ARG A 172 -0.49 6.21 8.74
C ARG A 172 -0.80 7.17 9.90
N GLU A 173 -0.11 8.30 9.99
CA GLU A 173 -0.44 9.34 10.96
C GLU A 173 -1.87 9.86 10.78
N LEU A 174 -2.41 9.80 9.56
CA LEU A 174 -3.81 10.15 9.29
C LEU A 174 -4.79 9.38 10.18
N LEU A 175 -4.50 8.12 10.52
CA LEU A 175 -5.34 7.31 11.42
C LEU A 175 -5.36 7.83 12.87
N LEU A 176 -4.41 8.66 13.25
CA LEU A 176 -4.33 9.25 14.57
C LEU A 176 -5.08 10.58 14.67
N ILE A 177 -5.41 11.19 13.53
CA ILE A 177 -6.05 12.50 13.46
C ILE A 177 -7.55 12.38 13.73
N LYS A 178 -8.09 13.27 14.57
CA LYS A 178 -9.52 13.33 14.86
C LYS A 178 -10.36 13.42 13.59
N GLY A 179 -11.38 12.56 13.51
CA GLY A 179 -12.35 12.55 12.41
C GLY A 179 -11.97 11.66 11.23
N ILE A 180 -10.75 11.09 11.20
CA ILE A 180 -10.32 10.09 10.21
C ILE A 180 -10.46 8.69 10.83
N ASP A 181 -11.14 7.80 10.15
CA ASP A 181 -11.34 6.41 10.56
C ASP A 181 -10.67 5.42 9.59
N GLU A 182 -10.70 4.13 9.96
CA GLU A 182 -10.09 3.07 9.16
C GLU A 182 -10.77 2.91 7.79
N GLU A 183 -12.09 3.11 7.71
CA GLU A 183 -12.81 3.00 6.44
C GLU A 183 -12.38 4.09 5.44
N MET A 184 -12.19 5.32 5.93
CA MET A 184 -11.64 6.40 5.11
C MET A 184 -10.20 6.11 4.69
N PHE A 185 -9.38 5.62 5.63
CA PHE A 185 -7.97 5.40 5.38
C PHE A 185 -7.68 4.27 4.40
N TYR A 186 -8.30 3.09 4.63
CA TYR A 186 -8.08 1.90 3.81
C TYR A 186 -9.03 1.80 2.62
N GLY A 187 -10.13 2.57 2.64
CA GLY A 187 -11.21 2.46 1.67
C GLY A 187 -12.14 1.28 1.95
N SER A 188 -13.22 1.23 1.20
CA SER A 188 -14.21 0.16 1.21
C SER A 188 -14.79 -0.02 -0.19
N ASP A 189 -15.76 -0.92 -0.36
CA ASP A 189 -16.50 -1.03 -1.62
C ASP A 189 -17.25 0.27 -1.99
N LYS A 190 -17.54 1.10 -0.99
CA LYS A 190 -18.27 2.37 -1.17
C LYS A 190 -17.33 3.56 -1.33
N TYR A 191 -16.23 3.59 -0.61
CA TYR A 191 -15.35 4.74 -0.52
C TYR A 191 -13.93 4.45 -1.00
N PRO A 192 -13.30 5.38 -1.74
CA PRO A 192 -11.89 5.27 -2.09
C PRO A 192 -11.02 5.37 -0.83
N ALA A 193 -9.84 4.76 -0.84
CA ALA A 193 -8.89 4.91 0.25
C ALA A 193 -8.23 6.30 0.25
N LEU A 194 -8.07 6.95 1.41
CA LEU A 194 -7.27 8.19 1.52
C LEU A 194 -5.84 7.98 1.03
N THR A 195 -5.30 6.77 1.20
CA THR A 195 -3.99 6.39 0.68
C THR A 195 -3.88 6.42 -0.84
N ASP A 196 -5.02 6.43 -1.57
CA ASP A 196 -5.03 6.58 -3.04
C ASP A 196 -4.88 8.03 -3.49
N PHE A 197 -5.15 8.98 -2.59
CA PHE A 197 -5.04 10.41 -2.88
C PHE A 197 -3.68 10.98 -2.53
N PHE A 198 -3.04 10.51 -1.45
CA PHE A 198 -1.93 11.23 -0.82
C PHE A 198 -0.62 10.45 -0.77
N THR A 199 0.46 11.21 -0.80
CA THR A 199 1.82 10.77 -0.47
C THR A 199 2.45 11.78 0.50
N VAL A 200 3.28 11.31 1.41
CA VAL A 200 4.07 12.17 2.31
C VAL A 200 5.27 12.80 1.59
N ARG A 201 5.57 12.33 0.37
CA ARG A 201 6.71 12.78 -0.43
C ARG A 201 6.33 13.97 -1.31
N ASP A 202 7.33 14.76 -1.70
CA ASP A 202 7.11 15.83 -2.68
C ASP A 202 6.83 15.22 -4.06
N ALA A 203 5.59 15.36 -4.51
CA ALA A 203 5.10 14.87 -5.79
C ALA A 203 5.20 15.94 -6.92
N GLY A 204 5.80 17.10 -6.63
CA GLY A 204 5.78 18.24 -7.55
C GLY A 204 4.44 18.97 -7.54
N ASP A 205 4.22 19.79 -8.58
CA ASP A 205 3.05 20.70 -8.65
C ASP A 205 1.92 20.13 -9.50
N LYS A 206 2.19 19.16 -10.35
CA LYS A 206 1.20 18.53 -11.25
C LYS A 206 1.25 17.02 -11.13
N LEU A 207 0.04 16.45 -11.19
CA LEU A 207 -0.19 15.01 -11.16
C LEU A 207 0.03 14.38 -12.54
N ASP A 208 0.43 13.12 -12.54
CA ASP A 208 0.51 12.32 -13.76
C ASP A 208 -0.85 11.72 -14.12
N ILE A 209 -1.45 12.19 -15.23
CA ILE A 209 -2.76 11.70 -15.71
C ILE A 209 -2.71 10.21 -16.08
N ASN A 210 -1.55 9.71 -16.49
CA ASN A 210 -1.38 8.32 -16.89
C ASN A 210 -1.32 7.35 -15.71
N SER A 211 -1.06 7.83 -14.49
CA SER A 211 -0.94 6.99 -13.30
C SER A 211 -1.87 7.35 -12.14
N ALA A 212 -2.55 8.51 -12.19
CA ALA A 212 -3.47 8.93 -11.14
C ALA A 212 -4.64 7.95 -10.94
N SER A 213 -5.11 7.80 -9.69
CA SER A 213 -6.26 6.96 -9.37
C SER A 213 -7.57 7.50 -9.97
N ARG A 214 -8.58 6.62 -10.14
CA ARG A 214 -9.94 7.02 -10.54
C ARG A 214 -10.46 8.14 -9.64
N ALA A 215 -10.39 7.94 -8.34
CA ALA A 215 -10.90 8.87 -7.34
C ALA A 215 -10.20 10.24 -7.43
N LEU A 216 -8.90 10.25 -7.67
CA LEU A 216 -8.12 11.48 -7.82
C LEU A 216 -8.49 12.23 -9.11
N ILE A 217 -8.66 11.52 -10.23
CA ILE A 217 -9.13 12.10 -11.49
C ILE A 217 -10.49 12.76 -11.30
N GLN A 218 -11.47 12.02 -10.73
CA GLN A 218 -12.81 12.54 -10.47
C GLN A 218 -12.80 13.79 -9.59
N THR A 219 -12.02 13.77 -8.50
CA THR A 219 -11.94 14.88 -7.56
C THR A 219 -11.32 16.12 -8.18
N MET A 220 -10.16 15.95 -8.82
CA MET A 220 -9.38 17.08 -9.32
C MET A 220 -9.93 17.64 -10.65
N MET A 221 -10.44 16.78 -11.51
CA MET A 221 -10.98 17.22 -12.82
C MET A 221 -12.47 17.49 -12.78
N LYS A 222 -13.21 17.06 -11.75
CA LYS A 222 -14.68 17.13 -11.66
C LYS A 222 -15.36 16.37 -12.81
N THR A 223 -14.81 15.22 -13.16
CA THR A 223 -15.34 14.36 -14.23
C THR A 223 -16.54 13.55 -13.74
N THR A 224 -17.44 13.22 -14.66
CA THR A 224 -18.48 12.21 -14.45
C THR A 224 -17.86 10.80 -14.42
N ASP A 225 -18.65 9.79 -14.07
CA ASP A 225 -18.18 8.39 -14.12
C ASP A 225 -17.84 7.97 -15.55
N GLU A 226 -18.66 8.37 -16.53
CA GLU A 226 -18.47 8.08 -17.96
C GLU A 226 -17.21 8.74 -18.50
N GLU A 227 -16.96 10.01 -18.17
CA GLU A 227 -15.74 10.71 -18.54
C GLU A 227 -14.50 10.05 -17.95
N THR A 228 -14.60 9.64 -16.68
CA THR A 228 -13.50 8.95 -16.00
C THR A 228 -13.24 7.59 -16.61
N ASP A 229 -14.29 6.82 -16.92
CA ASP A 229 -14.15 5.52 -17.60
C ASP A 229 -13.51 5.67 -18.97
N ALA A 230 -13.89 6.72 -19.73
CA ALA A 230 -13.29 7.02 -21.01
C ALA A 230 -11.79 7.32 -20.90
N ILE A 231 -11.38 8.12 -19.90
CA ILE A 231 -9.97 8.39 -19.61
C ILE A 231 -9.22 7.11 -19.29
N LEU A 232 -9.75 6.29 -18.34
CA LEU A 232 -9.10 5.06 -17.92
C LEU A 232 -8.95 4.06 -19.05
N ALA A 233 -10.00 3.86 -19.85
CA ALA A 233 -9.98 2.97 -21.00
C ALA A 233 -9.03 3.47 -22.12
N ALA A 234 -8.95 4.77 -22.34
CA ALA A 234 -8.04 5.35 -23.32
C ALA A 234 -6.57 5.16 -22.91
N ARG A 235 -6.21 5.50 -21.67
CA ARG A 235 -4.81 5.35 -21.18
C ARG A 235 -4.34 3.90 -21.08
N GLU A 236 -5.26 2.95 -20.86
CA GLU A 236 -4.93 1.53 -20.86
C GLU A 236 -4.52 1.05 -22.26
N LYS A 237 -5.17 1.56 -23.30
CA LYS A 237 -4.80 1.26 -24.69
C LYS A 237 -3.52 1.96 -25.10
N GLN A 238 -3.41 3.24 -24.81
CA GLN A 238 -2.25 4.06 -25.11
C GLN A 238 -2.17 5.23 -24.09
N PRO A 239 -1.04 5.38 -23.36
CA PRO A 239 -0.82 6.53 -22.50
C PRO A 239 -0.93 7.84 -23.28
N PHE A 240 -1.49 8.86 -22.64
CA PHE A 240 -1.58 10.20 -23.19
C PHE A 240 -0.19 10.81 -23.39
N GLU A 241 0.09 11.28 -24.58
CA GLU A 241 1.35 11.96 -24.90
C GLU A 241 1.24 13.46 -24.63
N THR A 242 0.05 14.02 -24.87
CA THR A 242 -0.25 15.44 -24.65
C THR A 242 -1.55 15.61 -23.88
N MET A 243 -1.72 16.74 -23.19
CA MET A 243 -2.98 17.04 -22.51
C MET A 243 -4.14 17.21 -23.51
N SER A 244 -3.87 17.57 -24.76
CA SER A 244 -4.89 17.70 -25.81
C SER A 244 -5.58 16.38 -26.14
N ASP A 245 -4.96 15.23 -25.87
CA ASP A 245 -5.53 13.91 -26.10
C ASP A 245 -6.79 13.67 -25.25
N LEU A 246 -6.95 14.43 -24.15
CA LEU A 246 -8.12 14.38 -23.28
C LEU A 246 -9.32 15.19 -23.82
N ALA A 247 -9.10 16.11 -24.76
CA ALA A 247 -10.10 17.11 -25.15
C ALA A 247 -11.42 16.51 -25.70
N ASN A 248 -11.32 15.33 -26.33
CA ASN A 248 -12.50 14.63 -26.89
C ASN A 248 -13.11 13.60 -25.91
N LEU A 249 -12.52 13.41 -24.73
CA LEU A 249 -12.96 12.42 -23.74
C LEU A 249 -13.74 13.05 -22.61
N VAL A 250 -13.62 14.36 -22.42
CA VAL A 250 -14.18 15.06 -21.25
C VAL A 250 -14.82 16.39 -21.67
N SER A 251 -15.67 16.92 -20.80
CA SER A 251 -16.28 18.24 -20.98
C SER A 251 -15.22 19.37 -20.94
N PRO A 252 -15.52 20.56 -21.52
CA PRO A 252 -14.59 21.69 -21.49
C PRO A 252 -14.19 22.11 -20.07
N ASN A 253 -15.08 21.97 -19.08
CA ASN A 253 -14.78 22.27 -17.68
C ASN A 253 -13.79 21.27 -17.09
N SER A 254 -14.05 19.97 -17.28
CA SER A 254 -13.15 18.89 -16.85
C SER A 254 -11.78 19.00 -17.54
N PHE A 255 -11.74 19.39 -18.81
CA PHE A 255 -10.49 19.62 -19.53
C PHE A 255 -9.69 20.81 -18.98
N ASN A 256 -10.36 21.91 -18.63
CA ASN A 256 -9.68 23.06 -17.99
C ASN A 256 -9.07 22.66 -16.64
N ASN A 257 -9.81 21.89 -15.83
CA ASN A 257 -9.28 21.35 -14.59
C ASN A 257 -8.11 20.37 -14.85
N ALA A 258 -8.21 19.51 -15.87
CA ALA A 258 -7.12 18.62 -16.26
C ALA A 258 -5.83 19.38 -16.54
N THR A 259 -5.88 20.43 -17.36
CA THR A 259 -4.70 21.23 -17.71
C THR A 259 -4.11 21.98 -16.51
N ARG A 260 -4.93 22.29 -15.51
CA ARG A 260 -4.50 22.95 -14.28
C ARG A 260 -3.75 22.01 -13.35
N TYR A 261 -4.26 20.80 -13.13
CA TYR A 261 -3.78 19.89 -12.08
C TYR A 261 -2.93 18.73 -12.61
N PHE A 262 -3.03 18.40 -13.91
CA PHE A 262 -2.35 17.23 -14.48
C PHE A 262 -1.34 17.60 -15.58
N THR A 263 -0.49 16.63 -15.84
CA THR A 263 0.48 16.64 -16.95
C THR A 263 0.65 15.23 -17.50
N THR A 264 1.09 15.09 -18.74
CA THR A 264 1.50 13.83 -19.35
C THR A 264 3.00 13.55 -19.18
N THR A 265 3.77 14.56 -18.77
CA THR A 265 5.24 14.49 -18.61
C THR A 265 5.62 14.91 -17.18
N PRO A 266 5.30 14.08 -16.16
CA PRO A 266 5.60 14.43 -14.79
C PRO A 266 7.11 14.42 -14.56
N ASN A 267 7.60 15.38 -13.77
CA ASN A 267 8.97 15.39 -13.31
C ASN A 267 9.05 14.54 -12.04
N ALA A 268 9.11 13.22 -12.21
CA ALA A 268 9.12 12.28 -11.09
C ALA A 268 10.52 11.68 -10.90
N ASP A 269 11.26 12.23 -9.96
CA ASP A 269 12.50 11.63 -9.47
C ASP A 269 12.25 10.44 -8.53
N ILE A 270 11.02 10.29 -8.02
CA ILE A 270 10.66 9.27 -7.01
C ILE A 270 9.59 8.34 -7.59
N MET A 271 9.82 7.05 -7.40
CA MET A 271 8.85 6.01 -7.74
C MET A 271 8.86 4.89 -6.71
N THR A 272 7.71 4.23 -6.55
CA THR A 272 7.57 2.99 -5.80
C THR A 272 7.37 1.83 -6.79
N LEU A 273 8.07 0.72 -6.59
CA LEU A 273 7.79 -0.55 -7.23
C LEU A 273 7.14 -1.47 -6.23
N ARG A 274 5.91 -1.90 -6.54
CA ARG A 274 5.17 -2.89 -5.78
C ARG A 274 5.24 -4.21 -6.53
N ALA A 275 5.98 -5.16 -5.99
CA ALA A 275 6.00 -6.55 -6.46
C ALA A 275 4.98 -7.38 -5.69
N THR A 276 4.25 -8.24 -6.38
CA THR A 276 3.26 -9.15 -5.78
C THR A 276 3.39 -10.55 -6.35
N ILE A 277 3.16 -11.55 -5.50
CA ILE A 277 3.13 -12.96 -5.83
C ILE A 277 1.97 -13.62 -5.08
N LEU A 278 1.23 -14.51 -5.76
CA LEU A 278 0.15 -15.27 -5.14
C LEU A 278 0.65 -16.67 -4.82
N ARG A 279 0.72 -17.03 -3.52
CA ARG A 279 1.06 -18.37 -3.04
C ARG A 279 -0.10 -19.00 -2.30
N GLY A 280 -0.77 -19.93 -2.98
CA GLY A 280 -2.00 -20.54 -2.45
C GLY A 280 -3.11 -19.51 -2.30
N LYS A 281 -3.48 -19.23 -1.04
CA LYS A 281 -4.51 -18.20 -0.70
C LYS A 281 -3.90 -16.89 -0.20
N GLN A 282 -2.59 -16.79 -0.09
CA GLN A 282 -1.89 -15.63 0.45
C GLN A 282 -1.22 -14.85 -0.67
N THR A 283 -1.33 -13.55 -0.62
CA THR A 283 -0.56 -12.64 -1.46
C THR A 283 0.60 -12.09 -0.65
N LEU A 284 1.82 -12.32 -1.11
CA LEU A 284 3.00 -11.63 -0.60
C LEU A 284 3.25 -10.40 -1.46
N ALA A 285 3.64 -9.31 -0.84
CA ALA A 285 3.98 -8.07 -1.54
C ALA A 285 5.21 -7.42 -0.93
N VAL A 286 6.02 -6.80 -1.78
CA VAL A 286 7.13 -5.92 -1.41
C VAL A 286 6.94 -4.60 -2.13
N GLU A 287 7.04 -3.51 -1.40
CA GLU A 287 7.10 -2.17 -1.94
C GLU A 287 8.48 -1.57 -1.67
N GLU A 288 9.10 -1.09 -2.72
CA GLU A 288 10.37 -0.40 -2.61
C GLU A 288 10.28 0.96 -3.29
N THR A 289 10.63 2.01 -2.55
CA THR A 289 10.62 3.38 -3.03
C THR A 289 12.03 3.89 -3.21
N PHE A 290 12.30 4.46 -4.39
CA PHE A 290 13.61 5.03 -4.70
C PHE A 290 13.49 6.38 -5.38
N GLN A 291 14.54 7.18 -5.20
CA GLN A 291 14.76 8.41 -5.92
C GLN A 291 15.85 8.18 -6.96
N VAL A 292 15.57 8.59 -8.21
CA VAL A 292 16.51 8.52 -9.32
C VAL A 292 16.81 9.94 -9.81
N LYS A 293 18.01 10.45 -9.55
CA LYS A 293 18.47 11.74 -10.07
C LYS A 293 19.67 11.54 -10.98
N GLY A 294 19.43 11.63 -12.29
CA GLY A 294 20.44 11.36 -13.29
C GLY A 294 20.98 9.93 -13.17
N ARG A 295 22.24 9.78 -12.71
CA ARG A 295 22.86 8.45 -12.49
C ARG A 295 22.87 8.02 -11.02
N THR A 296 22.37 8.87 -10.11
CA THR A 296 22.35 8.57 -8.69
C THR A 296 21.02 7.94 -8.31
N ILE A 297 21.09 6.79 -7.64
CA ILE A 297 19.94 6.06 -7.13
C ILE A 297 20.04 6.09 -5.60
N LYS A 298 18.97 6.52 -4.95
CA LYS A 298 18.85 6.52 -3.50
C LYS A 298 17.60 5.70 -3.13
N TRP A 299 17.82 4.63 -2.37
CA TRP A 299 16.76 3.88 -1.72
C TRP A 299 16.18 4.73 -0.60
N LEU A 300 14.87 4.83 -0.53
CA LEU A 300 14.17 5.66 0.44
C LEU A 300 13.43 4.82 1.47
N GLU A 301 12.77 3.73 1.02
CA GLU A 301 11.88 2.96 1.88
C GLU A 301 11.67 1.55 1.31
N ARG A 302 11.47 0.58 2.20
CA ARG A 302 11.02 -0.77 1.88
C ARG A 302 9.94 -1.19 2.86
N GLN A 303 8.85 -1.76 2.35
CA GLN A 303 7.76 -2.33 3.15
C GLN A 303 7.42 -3.72 2.63
N GLU A 304 7.08 -4.63 3.55
CA GLU A 304 6.70 -6.01 3.26
C GLU A 304 5.30 -6.28 3.80
N TRP A 305 4.46 -6.90 2.98
CA TRP A 305 3.07 -7.21 3.30
C TRP A 305 2.75 -8.67 3.06
N THR A 306 1.80 -9.20 3.84
CA THR A 306 1.19 -10.50 3.63
C THR A 306 -0.31 -10.35 3.84
N TYR A 307 -1.11 -10.65 2.84
CA TYR A 307 -2.58 -10.55 2.87
C TYR A 307 -3.21 -11.93 2.84
#